data_bc74fb6818a740380d6797ee2f4b1eee
#
_entry.id   bc74fb6818a740380d6797ee2f4b1eee
#
_cell.length_a   1.000
_cell.length_b   1.000
_cell.length_c   1.000
_cell.angle_alpha   90.00
_cell.angle_beta   90.00
_cell.angle_gamma   90.00
#
_symmetry.space_group_name_H-M   'P 1'
#
loop_
_entity.id
_entity.type
_entity.pdbx_description
1 polymer ?
#
loop_
_entity_poly.entity_id
_entity_poly.type
_entity_poly.pdbx_seq_one_letter_code
_entity_poly.pdbx_strand_id
1 'polypeptide(L)'
;MKQVCVLGNGQLGRMLRQAGEPLGIAVWPVGLDAEPAAVPFQQSVITAEIERWPETALTRELARHPAFVNRDVFPIIADRLTQKQLFDKLHLPTAPWQLLSERSEWPAVFDRLGELAIVK
;
A
#
# COMPACT_ATOMS: atom_id res chain seq x y z
N MET A 1 19.71 2.72 -17.74
CA MET A 1 19.51 2.33 -16.34
C MET A 1 18.01 2.35 -16.06
N LYS A 2 17.48 1.32 -15.45
CA LYS A 2 16.07 1.31 -15.04
C LYS A 2 15.88 2.24 -13.82
N GLN A 3 14.83 3.02 -13.84
CA GLN A 3 14.48 3.93 -12.74
C GLN A 3 13.16 3.50 -12.11
N VAL A 4 13.09 3.63 -10.80
CA VAL A 4 11.88 3.34 -10.02
C VAL A 4 11.55 4.56 -9.18
N CYS A 5 10.38 5.11 -9.38
CA CYS A 5 9.79 6.13 -8.52
C CYS A 5 8.97 5.45 -7.43
N VAL A 6 9.25 5.74 -6.18
CA VAL A 6 8.52 5.15 -5.04
C VAL A 6 7.78 6.25 -4.30
N LEU A 7 6.46 6.20 -4.29
CA LEU A 7 5.64 7.10 -3.49
C LEU A 7 5.83 6.77 -2.01
N GLY A 8 6.34 7.73 -1.27
CA GLY A 8 6.79 7.62 0.10
C GLY A 8 8.31 7.79 0.21
N ASN A 9 8.73 8.68 1.10
CA ASN A 9 10.15 9.00 1.35
C ASN A 9 10.56 8.71 2.80
N GLY A 10 9.83 7.84 3.46
CA GLY A 10 10.14 7.37 4.81
C GLY A 10 11.31 6.38 4.84
N GLN A 11 11.39 5.63 5.91
CA GLN A 11 12.46 4.65 6.13
C GLN A 11 12.51 3.59 5.03
N LEU A 12 11.36 3.03 4.66
CA LEU A 12 11.29 1.97 3.64
C LEU A 12 11.71 2.50 2.26
N GLY A 13 11.30 3.70 1.88
CA GLY A 13 11.75 4.32 0.63
C GLY A 13 13.26 4.47 0.57
N ARG A 14 13.89 4.90 1.66
CA ARG A 14 15.35 4.99 1.76
C ARG A 14 16.04 3.62 1.69
N MET A 15 15.49 2.61 2.33
CA MET A 15 16.00 1.24 2.27
C MET A 15 15.92 0.67 0.84
N LEU A 16 14.82 0.93 0.13
CA LEU A 16 14.67 0.55 -1.27
C LEU A 16 15.74 1.21 -2.15
N ARG A 17 16.03 2.49 -1.92
CA ARG A 17 17.10 3.20 -2.63
C ARG A 17 18.46 2.54 -2.39
N GLN A 18 18.81 2.26 -1.13
CA GLN A 18 20.06 1.60 -0.77
C GLN A 18 20.16 0.20 -1.38
N ALA A 19 19.07 -0.56 -1.41
CA ALA A 19 19.04 -1.89 -2.01
C ALA A 19 19.16 -1.86 -3.54
N GLY A 20 18.67 -0.81 -4.18
CA GLY A 20 18.75 -0.65 -5.63
C GLY A 20 20.16 -0.32 -6.14
N GLU A 21 20.94 0.45 -5.37
CA GLU A 21 22.27 0.91 -5.78
C GLU A 21 23.19 -0.21 -6.27
N PRO A 22 23.45 -1.29 -5.52
CA PRO A 22 24.35 -2.38 -5.97
C PRO A 22 23.79 -3.17 -7.15
N LEU A 23 22.49 -3.04 -7.43
CA LEU A 23 21.82 -3.69 -8.56
C LEU A 23 21.79 -2.82 -9.82
N GLY A 24 22.35 -1.61 -9.77
CA GLY A 24 22.29 -0.65 -10.87
C GLY A 24 20.87 -0.12 -11.14
N ILE A 25 20.00 -0.11 -10.12
CA ILE A 25 18.63 0.39 -10.19
C ILE A 25 18.58 1.73 -9.47
N ALA A 26 18.24 2.80 -10.18
CA ALA A 26 18.03 4.10 -9.59
C ALA A 26 16.63 4.18 -8.95
N VAL A 27 16.59 4.21 -7.63
CA VAL A 27 15.32 4.33 -6.88
C VAL A 27 15.17 5.74 -6.33
N TRP A 28 14.03 6.35 -6.62
CA TRP A 28 13.67 7.71 -6.22
C TRP A 28 12.49 7.69 -5.25
N PRO A 29 12.73 7.70 -3.94
CA PRO A 29 11.66 7.91 -2.96
C PRO A 29 11.13 9.34 -3.08
N VAL A 30 9.82 9.49 -3.15
CA VAL A 30 9.15 10.78 -3.39
C VAL A 30 8.19 11.08 -2.26
N GLY A 31 8.28 12.28 -1.69
CA GLY A 31 7.33 12.77 -0.69
C GLY A 31 5.95 13.01 -1.28
N LEU A 32 4.92 12.86 -0.47
CA LEU A 32 3.51 13.02 -0.89
C LEU A 32 3.18 14.43 -1.36
N ASP A 33 3.91 15.42 -0.89
CA ASP A 33 3.79 16.84 -1.14
C ASP A 33 4.78 17.36 -2.19
N ALA A 34 5.54 16.47 -2.83
CA ALA A 34 6.47 16.86 -3.87
C ALA A 34 5.72 17.47 -5.09
N GLU A 35 6.35 18.45 -5.71
CA GLU A 35 5.81 19.01 -6.95
C GLU A 35 5.93 17.98 -8.08
N PRO A 36 4.86 17.70 -8.84
CA PRO A 36 4.90 16.72 -9.91
C PRO A 36 6.01 16.97 -10.93
N ALA A 37 6.30 18.23 -11.26
CA ALA A 37 7.34 18.60 -12.19
C ALA A 37 8.77 18.23 -11.73
N ALA A 38 8.97 18.02 -10.41
CA ALA A 38 10.24 17.62 -9.84
C ALA A 38 10.46 16.11 -9.81
N VAL A 39 9.46 15.33 -10.21
CA VAL A 39 9.49 13.86 -10.13
C VAL A 39 9.83 13.24 -11.49
N PRO A 40 10.82 12.33 -11.58
CA PRO A 40 11.28 11.78 -12.85
C PRO A 40 10.35 10.66 -13.37
N PHE A 41 9.13 11.01 -13.76
CA PHE A 41 8.13 10.03 -14.21
C PHE A 41 8.46 9.36 -15.55
N GLN A 42 9.03 10.10 -16.49
CA GLN A 42 9.03 9.72 -17.91
C GLN A 42 9.79 8.43 -18.25
N GLN A 43 10.72 8.04 -17.40
CA GLN A 43 11.52 6.82 -17.64
C GLN A 43 11.49 5.87 -16.44
N SER A 44 10.53 6.09 -15.54
CA SER A 44 10.42 5.32 -14.30
C SER A 44 9.26 4.34 -14.34
N VAL A 45 9.46 3.21 -13.71
CA VAL A 45 8.37 2.43 -13.14
C VAL A 45 7.95 3.11 -11.85
N ILE A 46 6.66 3.20 -11.59
CA ILE A 46 6.12 3.86 -10.40
C ILE A 46 5.50 2.82 -9.48
N THR A 47 5.78 2.91 -8.21
CA THR A 47 5.17 2.11 -7.15
C THR A 47 5.03 2.93 -5.87
N ALA A 48 4.49 2.35 -4.82
CA ALA A 48 4.42 2.99 -3.50
C ALA A 48 4.95 2.06 -2.42
N GLU A 49 5.55 2.63 -1.39
CA GLU A 49 5.95 1.92 -0.18
C GLU A 49 4.93 2.06 0.96
N ILE A 50 3.93 2.90 0.75
CA ILE A 50 2.81 3.15 1.65
C ILE A 50 1.52 2.59 1.04
N GLU A 51 0.59 2.16 1.87
CA GLU A 51 -0.66 1.56 1.41
C GLU A 51 -1.77 2.59 1.18
N ARG A 52 -1.68 3.73 1.87
CA ARG A 52 -2.70 4.78 1.87
C ARG A 52 -2.04 6.15 1.83
N TRP A 53 -2.58 7.05 1.04
CA TRP A 53 -2.08 8.42 0.90
C TRP A 53 -3.21 9.42 0.71
N PRO A 54 -3.01 10.68 1.14
CA PRO A 54 -3.94 11.76 0.88
C PRO A 54 -3.96 12.12 -0.61
N GLU A 55 -5.02 12.76 -1.03
CA GLU A 55 -5.11 13.32 -2.37
C GLU A 55 -4.30 14.63 -2.45
N THR A 56 -3.21 14.62 -3.20
CA THR A 56 -2.37 15.77 -3.51
C THR A 56 -2.24 15.94 -5.02
N ALA A 57 -1.63 17.03 -5.49
CA ALA A 57 -1.34 17.20 -6.91
C ALA A 57 -0.51 16.02 -7.45
N LEU A 58 0.51 15.60 -6.72
CA LEU A 58 1.34 14.47 -7.07
C LEU A 58 0.57 13.15 -7.11
N THR A 59 -0.17 12.83 -6.06
CA THR A 59 -0.87 11.53 -5.97
C THR A 59 -1.99 11.40 -7.00
N ARG A 60 -2.63 12.50 -7.38
CA ARG A 60 -3.60 12.52 -8.50
C ARG A 60 -2.95 12.21 -9.84
N GLU A 61 -1.78 12.77 -10.09
CA GLU A 61 -1.03 12.50 -11.31
C GLU A 61 -0.54 11.06 -11.37
N LEU A 62 0.04 10.56 -10.28
CA LEU A 62 0.48 9.17 -10.14
C LEU A 62 -0.65 8.17 -10.34
N ALA A 63 -1.81 8.40 -9.76
CA ALA A 63 -2.96 7.50 -9.88
C ALA A 63 -3.42 7.28 -11.32
N ARG A 64 -3.11 8.21 -12.21
CA ARG A 64 -3.46 8.14 -13.64
C ARG A 64 -2.31 7.66 -14.51
N HIS A 65 -1.11 7.58 -13.97
CA HIS A 65 0.08 7.31 -14.76
C HIS A 65 0.15 5.83 -15.19
N PRO A 66 0.34 5.53 -16.47
CA PRO A 66 0.33 4.15 -16.98
C PRO A 66 1.49 3.30 -16.44
N ALA A 67 2.58 3.92 -16.02
CA ALA A 67 3.73 3.23 -15.43
C ALA A 67 3.58 2.90 -13.93
N PHE A 68 2.43 3.25 -13.31
CA PHE A 68 2.17 2.91 -11.91
C PHE A 68 1.75 1.43 -11.81
N VAL A 69 2.69 0.62 -11.37
CA VAL A 69 2.51 -0.83 -11.26
C VAL A 69 1.56 -1.18 -10.11
N ASN A 70 0.61 -2.07 -10.39
CA ASN A 70 -0.35 -2.58 -9.40
C ASN A 70 -1.19 -1.52 -8.70
N ARG A 71 -1.40 -0.35 -9.32
CA ARG A 71 -2.17 0.74 -8.71
C ARG A 71 -3.56 0.31 -8.21
N ASP A 72 -4.21 -0.61 -8.91
CA ASP A 72 -5.56 -1.07 -8.58
C ASP A 72 -5.59 -1.99 -7.33
N VAL A 73 -4.43 -2.47 -6.89
CA VAL A 73 -4.29 -3.29 -5.69
C VAL A 73 -4.28 -2.43 -4.42
N PHE A 74 -3.73 -1.22 -4.48
CA PHE A 74 -3.56 -0.38 -3.30
C PHE A 74 -4.87 -0.05 -2.56
N PRO A 75 -5.99 0.30 -3.20
CA PRO A 75 -7.25 0.50 -2.50
C PRO A 75 -7.74 -0.75 -1.74
N ILE A 76 -7.42 -1.93 -2.26
CA ILE A 76 -7.81 -3.20 -1.63
C ILE A 76 -6.96 -3.49 -0.40
N ILE A 77 -5.65 -3.33 -0.49
CA ILE A 77 -4.74 -3.61 0.64
C ILE A 77 -4.74 -2.51 1.71
N ALA A 78 -5.18 -1.31 1.35
CA ALA A 78 -5.28 -0.19 2.28
C ALA A 78 -6.38 -0.38 3.35
N ASP A 79 -7.38 -1.19 3.07
CA ASP A 79 -8.48 -1.51 3.96
C ASP A 79 -8.45 -2.99 4.36
N ARG A 80 -8.47 -3.26 5.66
CA ARG A 80 -8.37 -4.65 6.16
C ARG A 80 -9.58 -5.49 5.84
N LEU A 81 -10.76 -4.90 5.77
CA LEU A 81 -11.97 -5.63 5.40
C LEU A 81 -11.92 -6.08 3.94
N THR A 82 -11.63 -5.17 3.02
CA THR A 82 -11.52 -5.49 1.59
C THR A 82 -10.40 -6.49 1.32
N GLN A 83 -9.28 -6.39 2.02
CA GLN A 83 -8.18 -7.34 1.94
C GLN A 83 -8.62 -8.76 2.38
N LYS A 84 -9.30 -8.87 3.51
CA LYS A 84 -9.78 -10.15 4.02
C LYS A 84 -10.87 -10.76 3.14
N GLN A 85 -11.77 -9.96 2.61
CA GLN A 85 -12.77 -10.39 1.64
C GLN A 85 -12.13 -10.90 0.35
N LEU A 86 -11.05 -10.26 -0.12
CA LEU A 86 -10.29 -10.75 -1.27
C LEU A 86 -9.65 -12.11 -0.99
N PHE A 87 -9.06 -12.31 0.19
CA PHE A 87 -8.47 -13.59 0.57
C PHE A 87 -9.51 -14.72 0.58
N ASP A 88 -10.69 -14.46 1.13
CA ASP A 88 -11.79 -15.42 1.11
C ASP A 88 -12.24 -15.75 -0.32
N LYS A 89 -12.40 -14.74 -1.16
CA LYS A 89 -12.74 -14.90 -2.58
C LYS A 89 -11.72 -15.73 -3.36
N LEU A 90 -10.45 -15.59 -3.04
CA LEU A 90 -9.35 -16.30 -3.69
C LEU A 90 -9.03 -17.63 -3.01
N HIS A 91 -9.78 -18.01 -1.96
CA HIS A 91 -9.53 -19.21 -1.14
C HIS A 91 -8.11 -19.26 -0.56
N LEU A 92 -7.54 -18.09 -0.22
CA LEU A 92 -6.23 -17.98 0.40
C LEU A 92 -6.36 -18.15 1.92
N PRO A 93 -5.58 -19.06 2.53
CA PRO A 93 -5.64 -19.28 3.97
C PRO A 93 -5.16 -18.03 4.72
N THR A 94 -5.92 -17.63 5.72
CA THR A 94 -5.59 -16.53 6.64
C THR A 94 -6.14 -16.87 8.02
N ALA A 95 -5.68 -16.16 9.05
CA ALA A 95 -6.26 -16.29 10.39
C ALA A 95 -7.77 -16.00 10.35
N PRO A 96 -8.59 -16.72 11.11
CA PRO A 96 -10.02 -16.45 11.22
C PRO A 96 -10.27 -14.98 11.53
N TRP A 97 -11.26 -14.39 10.88
CA TRP A 97 -11.55 -12.99 11.01
C TRP A 97 -13.04 -12.70 10.96
N GLN A 98 -13.45 -11.56 11.48
CA GLN A 98 -14.80 -11.05 11.39
C GLN A 98 -14.82 -9.54 11.43
N LEU A 99 -15.74 -8.93 10.67
CA LEU A 99 -16.05 -7.51 10.80
C LEU A 99 -16.64 -7.22 12.18
N LEU A 100 -16.12 -6.19 12.82
CA LEU A 100 -16.58 -5.71 14.11
C LEU A 100 -17.21 -4.33 13.89
N SER A 101 -18.54 -4.29 13.77
CA SER A 101 -19.27 -3.06 13.45
C SER A 101 -19.76 -2.35 14.71
N GLU A 102 -20.55 -3.02 15.55
CA GLU A 102 -21.14 -2.45 16.74
C GLU A 102 -20.63 -3.11 18.02
N ARG A 103 -20.50 -2.32 19.07
CA ARG A 103 -20.02 -2.80 20.37
C ARG A 103 -20.89 -3.91 20.98
N SER A 104 -22.19 -3.89 20.70
CA SER A 104 -23.13 -4.92 21.13
C SER A 104 -22.87 -6.30 20.54
N GLU A 105 -22.16 -6.37 19.41
CA GLU A 105 -21.83 -7.63 18.74
C GLU A 105 -20.52 -8.26 19.26
N TRP A 106 -19.71 -7.52 20.00
CA TRP A 106 -18.38 -7.96 20.43
C TRP A 106 -18.38 -9.30 21.20
N PRO A 107 -19.30 -9.55 22.15
CA PRO A 107 -19.29 -10.84 22.84
C PRO A 107 -19.44 -12.02 21.89
N ALA A 108 -20.37 -11.95 20.93
CA ALA A 108 -20.57 -13.03 19.95
C ALA A 108 -19.37 -13.20 19.02
N VAL A 109 -18.67 -12.12 18.68
CA VAL A 109 -17.44 -12.19 17.88
C VAL A 109 -16.32 -12.87 18.64
N PHE A 110 -16.11 -12.51 19.91
CA PHE A 110 -15.09 -13.14 20.74
C PHE A 110 -15.40 -14.60 21.06
N ASP A 111 -16.66 -14.95 21.23
CA ASP A 111 -17.09 -16.35 21.40
C ASP A 111 -16.71 -17.20 20.16
N ARG A 112 -16.79 -16.62 18.98
CA ARG A 112 -16.45 -17.31 17.73
C ARG A 112 -14.95 -17.33 17.43
N LEU A 113 -14.26 -16.21 17.62
CA LEU A 113 -12.83 -16.07 17.30
C LEU A 113 -11.90 -16.44 18.43
N GLY A 114 -12.41 -16.54 19.66
CA GLY A 114 -11.62 -16.72 20.88
C GLY A 114 -11.28 -15.40 21.55
N GLU A 115 -10.89 -15.48 22.82
CA GLU A 115 -10.59 -14.31 23.66
C GLU A 115 -9.32 -13.55 23.24
N LEU A 116 -8.37 -14.24 22.62
CA LEU A 116 -7.13 -13.65 22.13
C LEU A 116 -7.27 -13.24 20.66
N ALA A 117 -7.85 -12.06 20.44
CA ALA A 117 -8.04 -11.49 19.12
C ALA A 117 -7.35 -10.12 18.99
N ILE A 118 -6.90 -9.79 17.78
CA ILE A 118 -6.33 -8.47 17.46
C ILE A 118 -7.41 -7.66 16.74
N VAL A 119 -7.74 -6.51 17.28
CA VAL A 119 -8.63 -5.52 16.64
C VAL A 119 -7.77 -4.54 15.84
N LYS A 120 -8.16 -4.31 14.57
CA LYS A 120 -7.45 -3.39 13.67
C LYS A 120 -8.42 -2.46 12.97
#